data_13dc00634a9850179b79d00e9cf98cfc
#
_entry.id   13dc00634a9850179b79d00e9cf98cfc
#
_cell.length_a   1.000
_cell.length_b   1.000
_cell.length_c   1.000
_cell.angle_alpha   90.00
_cell.angle_beta   90.00
_cell.angle_gamma   90.00
#
_symmetry.space_group_name_H-M   'P 1'
#
loop_
_entity.id
_entity.type
_entity.pdbx_description
1 polymer ?
#
loop_
_entity_poly.entity_id
_entity_poly.type
_entity_poly.pdbx_seq_one_letter_code
_entity_poly.pdbx_strand_id
1 'polypeptide(L)'
;MKKRLLSLALGTMMVLSTLAGCGSKDGGSAAVNTKPEEQGKVLNIYCWNEEFKSRFEGYYKNVPSDVKVNWVITPNENNAYQNALDAALLKQKDAAADDKIDMFLIEADYALKYVNSDYTLDVKDVGLTDDDLKDMYQYTKDIATDSKGKLKATTWQATPGLFAYRRSIAKDVLGTDDPDKVQEALSTWDKFDKVAEQAAAKGYKMLSGYDDSYRVFSNNVSAPWVDSNNKIVIDDNIMKWVDQTKKYT
;
A
#
# COMPACT_ATOMS: atom_id res chain seq x y z
N MET A 1 60.26 -8.51 -29.56
CA MET A 1 59.08 -7.98 -30.25
C MET A 1 57.77 -8.72 -29.92
N LYS A 2 57.74 -10.02 -29.59
CA LYS A 2 56.49 -10.74 -29.27
C LYS A 2 55.78 -10.32 -27.96
N LYS A 3 56.50 -9.81 -26.96
CA LYS A 3 55.89 -9.40 -25.67
C LYS A 3 55.20 -8.00 -25.71
N ARG A 4 55.54 -7.16 -26.67
CA ARG A 4 54.92 -5.82 -26.85
C ARG A 4 53.60 -5.87 -27.63
N LEU A 5 53.42 -6.90 -28.47
CA LEU A 5 52.18 -7.10 -29.23
C LEU A 5 51.05 -7.69 -28.35
N LEU A 6 51.43 -8.49 -27.33
CA LEU A 6 50.44 -9.05 -26.40
C LEU A 6 49.86 -7.99 -25.46
N SER A 7 50.66 -7.01 -25.04
CA SER A 7 50.19 -5.90 -24.19
C SER A 7 49.28 -4.92 -24.93
N LEU A 8 49.46 -4.79 -26.26
CA LEU A 8 48.59 -3.91 -27.07
C LEU A 8 47.21 -4.58 -27.32
N ALA A 9 47.20 -5.92 -27.48
CA ALA A 9 45.95 -6.67 -27.67
C ALA A 9 45.07 -6.70 -26.40
N LEU A 10 45.65 -6.79 -25.19
CA LEU A 10 44.93 -6.73 -23.94
C LEU A 10 44.42 -5.30 -23.66
N GLY A 11 45.19 -4.27 -24.04
CA GLY A 11 44.78 -2.89 -23.86
C GLY A 11 43.59 -2.50 -24.76
N THR A 12 43.55 -3.06 -25.98
CA THR A 12 42.45 -2.80 -26.93
C THR A 12 41.15 -3.52 -26.55
N MET A 13 41.22 -4.70 -25.91
CA MET A 13 40.02 -5.37 -25.37
C MET A 13 39.42 -4.67 -24.15
N MET A 14 40.22 -4.06 -23.30
CA MET A 14 39.69 -3.28 -22.15
C MET A 14 39.03 -1.95 -22.56
N VAL A 15 39.44 -1.33 -23.65
CA VAL A 15 38.85 -0.08 -24.11
C VAL A 15 37.54 -0.31 -24.88
N LEU A 16 37.34 -1.50 -25.48
CA LEU A 16 36.07 -1.82 -26.14
C LEU A 16 34.95 -2.23 -25.15
N SER A 17 35.29 -2.67 -23.94
CA SER A 17 34.29 -3.01 -22.92
C SER A 17 33.75 -1.80 -22.13
N THR A 18 34.41 -0.63 -22.22
CA THR A 18 33.96 0.60 -21.54
C THR A 18 33.10 1.52 -22.41
N LEU A 19 32.93 1.21 -23.71
CA LEU A 19 32.10 2.01 -24.63
C LEU A 19 30.69 1.45 -24.85
N ALA A 20 30.35 0.29 -24.24
CA ALA A 20 29.00 -0.28 -24.28
C ALA A 20 28.11 0.16 -23.10
N GLY A 21 28.56 1.11 -22.29
CA GLY A 21 27.88 1.56 -21.06
C GLY A 21 27.44 3.01 -21.02
N CYS A 22 27.08 3.63 -22.16
CA CYS A 22 26.47 4.96 -22.14
C CYS A 22 25.48 5.11 -23.28
N GLY A 23 24.21 4.93 -22.97
CA GLY A 23 23.14 5.30 -23.90
C GLY A 23 21.80 4.65 -23.60
N SER A 24 21.18 5.00 -22.49
CA SER A 24 19.73 5.01 -22.41
C SER A 24 19.32 6.03 -21.36
N LYS A 25 19.01 7.21 -21.81
CA LYS A 25 18.08 8.11 -21.15
C LYS A 25 16.70 7.53 -21.42
N ASP A 26 16.25 6.67 -20.56
CA ASP A 26 14.84 6.41 -20.32
C ASP A 26 14.75 5.88 -18.89
N GLY A 27 13.91 6.51 -18.07
CA GLY A 27 13.58 6.03 -16.73
C GLY A 27 12.91 4.66 -16.86
N GLY A 28 13.73 3.63 -17.00
CA GLY A 28 13.28 2.26 -17.14
C GLY A 28 12.77 1.76 -15.81
N SER A 29 11.51 1.38 -15.74
CA SER A 29 11.03 0.28 -14.89
C SER A 29 12.13 -0.75 -14.79
N ALA A 30 12.41 -1.25 -13.60
CA ALA A 30 13.28 -2.41 -13.44
C ALA A 30 12.81 -3.46 -14.45
N ALA A 31 13.69 -3.87 -15.37
CA ALA A 31 13.30 -4.80 -16.42
C ALA A 31 12.80 -6.09 -15.74
N VAL A 32 11.53 -6.41 -15.97
CA VAL A 32 10.98 -7.69 -15.53
C VAL A 32 11.83 -8.76 -16.19
N ASN A 33 12.47 -9.60 -15.40
CA ASN A 33 13.15 -10.76 -15.95
C ASN A 33 12.10 -11.79 -16.36
N THR A 34 11.74 -11.76 -17.64
CA THR A 34 10.73 -12.66 -18.21
C THR A 34 11.32 -13.94 -18.79
N LYS A 35 12.64 -14.11 -18.72
CA LYS A 35 13.28 -15.32 -19.21
C LYS A 35 13.17 -16.42 -18.16
N PRO A 36 12.53 -17.56 -18.46
CA PRO A 36 12.32 -18.64 -17.50
C PRO A 36 13.62 -19.16 -16.87
N GLU A 37 14.71 -19.18 -17.63
CA GLU A 37 16.02 -19.67 -17.18
C GLU A 37 16.73 -18.74 -16.17
N GLU A 38 16.26 -17.49 -16.06
CA GLU A 38 16.80 -16.50 -15.11
C GLU A 38 15.89 -16.30 -13.89
N GLN A 39 14.76 -16.99 -13.84
CA GLN A 39 13.83 -16.93 -12.71
C GLN A 39 14.22 -17.94 -11.62
N GLY A 40 14.00 -17.55 -10.36
CA GLY A 40 14.16 -18.44 -9.22
C GLY A 40 13.06 -19.50 -9.14
N LYS A 41 13.26 -20.46 -8.26
CA LYS A 41 12.29 -21.50 -7.91
C LYS A 41 11.69 -21.29 -6.52
N VAL A 42 11.98 -20.15 -5.90
CA VAL A 42 11.41 -19.74 -4.64
C VAL A 42 10.58 -18.48 -4.88
N LEU A 43 9.30 -18.52 -4.51
CA LEU A 43 8.39 -17.37 -4.48
C LEU A 43 8.43 -16.76 -3.08
N ASN A 44 9.17 -15.67 -2.93
CA ASN A 44 9.32 -14.97 -1.65
C ASN A 44 8.21 -13.95 -1.46
N ILE A 45 7.35 -14.16 -0.47
CA ILE A 45 6.22 -13.29 -0.13
C ILE A 45 6.44 -12.67 1.25
N TYR A 46 6.51 -11.33 1.29
CA TYR A 46 6.70 -10.56 2.52
C TYR A 46 5.35 -10.04 3.04
N CYS A 47 5.07 -10.32 4.31
CA CYS A 47 3.84 -9.89 4.97
C CYS A 47 4.07 -9.67 6.48
N TRP A 48 3.08 -9.09 7.16
CA TRP A 48 3.22 -8.76 8.60
C TRP A 48 2.50 -9.75 9.53
N ASN A 49 1.67 -10.65 8.98
CA ASN A 49 0.97 -11.68 9.74
C ASN A 49 0.59 -12.88 8.85
N GLU A 50 -0.06 -13.88 9.45
CA GLU A 50 -0.47 -15.13 8.80
C GLU A 50 -1.75 -14.98 7.94
N GLU A 51 -2.41 -13.83 7.92
CA GLU A 51 -3.74 -13.71 7.30
C GLU A 51 -3.68 -13.94 5.79
N PHE A 52 -2.82 -13.21 5.08
CA PHE A 52 -2.67 -13.38 3.64
C PHE A 52 -2.18 -14.78 3.29
N LYS A 53 -1.23 -15.34 4.05
CA LYS A 53 -0.76 -16.70 3.89
C LYS A 53 -1.92 -17.70 3.96
N SER A 54 -2.75 -17.59 4.98
CA SER A 54 -3.92 -18.48 5.14
C SER A 54 -4.88 -18.38 3.96
N ARG A 55 -5.11 -17.17 3.42
CA ARG A 55 -5.94 -16.96 2.24
C ARG A 55 -5.30 -17.55 0.99
N PHE A 56 -4.03 -17.26 0.76
CA PHE A 56 -3.28 -17.81 -0.37
C PHE A 56 -3.29 -19.33 -0.37
N GLU A 57 -2.89 -19.97 0.72
CA GLU A 57 -2.85 -21.44 0.85
C GLU A 57 -4.24 -22.08 0.79
N GLY A 58 -5.26 -21.37 1.28
CA GLY A 58 -6.66 -21.82 1.25
C GLY A 58 -7.26 -21.83 -0.15
N TYR A 59 -6.99 -20.81 -0.95
CA TYR A 59 -7.72 -20.56 -2.21
C TYR A 59 -6.88 -20.72 -3.47
N TYR A 60 -5.58 -20.40 -3.44
CA TYR A 60 -4.71 -20.53 -4.62
C TYR A 60 -4.07 -21.93 -4.68
N LYS A 61 -4.50 -22.74 -5.65
CA LYS A 61 -4.07 -24.13 -5.80
C LYS A 61 -3.12 -24.36 -6.98
N ASN A 62 -2.77 -23.30 -7.70
CA ASN A 62 -2.04 -23.40 -8.96
C ASN A 62 -0.54 -23.09 -8.83
N VAL A 63 0.03 -23.20 -7.63
CA VAL A 63 1.49 -23.09 -7.46
C VAL A 63 2.16 -24.21 -8.23
N PRO A 64 3.08 -23.93 -9.16
CA PRO A 64 3.82 -24.97 -9.86
C PRO A 64 4.56 -25.89 -8.89
N SER A 65 4.57 -27.19 -9.16
CA SER A 65 5.14 -28.21 -8.26
C SER A 65 6.65 -28.07 -8.01
N ASP A 66 7.34 -27.34 -8.88
CA ASP A 66 8.77 -27.05 -8.81
C ASP A 66 9.09 -25.68 -8.21
N VAL A 67 8.06 -24.95 -7.73
CA VAL A 67 8.18 -23.65 -7.06
C VAL A 67 7.88 -23.82 -5.58
N LYS A 68 8.81 -23.36 -4.74
CA LYS A 68 8.63 -23.29 -3.28
C LYS A 68 8.12 -21.92 -2.88
N VAL A 69 7.00 -21.84 -2.18
CA VAL A 69 6.55 -20.58 -1.56
C VAL A 69 7.26 -20.37 -0.23
N ASN A 70 7.93 -19.25 -0.09
CA ASN A 70 8.61 -18.82 1.13
C ASN A 70 7.91 -17.58 1.72
N TRP A 71 7.43 -17.70 2.96
CA TRP A 71 6.75 -16.63 3.68
C TRP A 71 7.70 -15.93 4.63
N VAL A 72 7.93 -14.63 4.40
CA VAL A 72 8.73 -13.79 5.28
C VAL A 72 7.78 -12.93 6.10
N ILE A 73 7.47 -13.37 7.31
CA ILE A 73 6.50 -12.73 8.19
C ILE A 73 7.23 -11.91 9.24
N THR A 74 7.02 -10.59 9.24
CA THR A 74 7.56 -9.66 10.21
C THR A 74 6.41 -8.87 10.83
N PRO A 75 6.15 -8.95 12.14
CA PRO A 75 5.09 -8.18 12.79
C PRO A 75 5.19 -6.68 12.51
N ASN A 76 4.04 -6.01 12.32
CA ASN A 76 3.99 -4.58 12.00
C ASN A 76 4.02 -3.68 13.26
N GLU A 77 4.74 -4.09 14.30
CA GLU A 77 4.92 -3.32 15.52
C GLU A 77 6.08 -2.34 15.35
N ASN A 78 5.89 -1.09 15.76
CA ASN A 78 6.93 -0.05 15.69
C ASN A 78 7.60 0.07 14.31
N ASN A 79 6.84 -0.07 13.24
CA ASN A 79 7.31 -0.08 11.84
C ASN A 79 8.30 -1.21 11.50
N ALA A 80 8.38 -2.28 12.29
CA ALA A 80 9.36 -3.35 12.08
C ALA A 80 9.21 -4.00 10.69
N TYR A 81 7.97 -4.25 10.23
CA TYR A 81 7.73 -4.78 8.90
C TYR A 81 8.27 -3.87 7.80
N GLN A 82 7.92 -2.57 7.83
CA GLN A 82 8.37 -1.63 6.81
C GLN A 82 9.90 -1.50 6.81
N ASN A 83 10.54 -1.44 7.99
CA ASN A 83 11.99 -1.36 8.11
C ASN A 83 12.68 -2.61 7.54
N ALA A 84 12.14 -3.80 7.80
CA ALA A 84 12.67 -5.05 7.26
C ALA A 84 12.49 -5.14 5.74
N LEU A 85 11.32 -4.75 5.23
CA LEU A 85 11.02 -4.70 3.80
C LEU A 85 11.95 -3.72 3.07
N ASP A 86 12.13 -2.51 3.60
CA ASP A 86 13.05 -1.51 3.03
C ASP A 86 14.48 -2.04 2.94
N ALA A 87 14.97 -2.64 4.02
CA ALA A 87 16.32 -3.21 4.06
C ALA A 87 16.51 -4.36 3.06
N ALA A 88 15.46 -5.13 2.80
CA ALA A 88 15.48 -6.21 1.82
C ALA A 88 15.40 -5.68 0.38
N LEU A 89 14.51 -4.71 0.11
CA LEU A 89 14.37 -4.08 -1.21
C LEU A 89 15.64 -3.37 -1.67
N LEU A 90 16.40 -2.76 -0.75
CA LEU A 90 17.70 -2.15 -1.08
C LEU A 90 18.72 -3.16 -1.64
N LYS A 91 18.57 -4.45 -1.32
CA LYS A 91 19.43 -5.53 -1.81
C LYS A 91 18.88 -6.24 -3.05
N GLN A 92 17.66 -5.92 -3.45
CA GLN A 92 16.90 -6.61 -4.51
C GLN A 92 17.69 -6.75 -5.81
N LYS A 93 18.43 -5.70 -6.21
CA LYS A 93 19.17 -5.66 -7.47
C LYS A 93 20.27 -6.72 -7.55
N ASP A 94 20.97 -6.93 -6.42
CA ASP A 94 22.15 -7.79 -6.34
C ASP A 94 21.83 -9.16 -5.75
N ALA A 95 20.57 -9.42 -5.38
CA ALA A 95 20.13 -10.69 -4.82
C ALA A 95 20.14 -11.80 -5.89
N ALA A 96 20.49 -13.03 -5.48
CA ALA A 96 20.32 -14.21 -6.32
C ALA A 96 18.83 -14.42 -6.64
N ALA A 97 18.52 -15.14 -7.72
CA ALA A 97 17.15 -15.31 -8.20
C ALA A 97 16.20 -15.83 -7.09
N ASP A 98 16.63 -16.85 -6.34
CA ASP A 98 15.83 -17.44 -5.24
C ASP A 98 15.74 -16.57 -3.97
N ASP A 99 16.52 -15.50 -3.87
CA ASP A 99 16.56 -14.59 -2.72
C ASP A 99 15.84 -13.26 -2.99
N LYS A 100 15.37 -13.04 -4.22
CA LYS A 100 14.62 -11.83 -4.59
C LYS A 100 13.24 -11.81 -3.94
N ILE A 101 12.76 -10.62 -3.63
CA ILE A 101 11.37 -10.42 -3.23
C ILE A 101 10.51 -10.46 -4.49
N ASP A 102 9.53 -11.36 -4.52
CA ASP A 102 8.61 -11.48 -5.65
C ASP A 102 7.28 -10.77 -5.37
N MET A 103 6.83 -10.81 -4.12
CA MET A 103 5.60 -10.17 -3.68
C MET A 103 5.76 -9.63 -2.27
N PHE A 104 5.17 -8.48 -2.01
CA PHE A 104 5.08 -7.94 -0.66
C PHE A 104 3.76 -7.22 -0.44
N LEU A 105 3.26 -7.26 0.78
CA LEU A 105 2.03 -6.58 1.17
C LEU A 105 2.33 -5.16 1.62
N ILE A 106 1.38 -4.27 1.35
CA ILE A 106 1.40 -2.87 1.80
C ILE A 106 0.02 -2.45 2.28
N GLU A 107 -0.03 -1.59 3.28
CA GLU A 107 -1.26 -0.95 3.73
C GLU A 107 -1.46 0.39 3.02
N ALA A 108 -2.71 0.82 2.90
CA ALA A 108 -3.07 2.08 2.25
C ALA A 108 -2.31 3.29 2.82
N ASP A 109 -2.03 3.29 4.12
CA ASP A 109 -1.38 4.40 4.83
C ASP A 109 0.02 4.74 4.34
N TYR A 110 0.74 3.74 3.85
CA TYR A 110 2.09 3.92 3.34
C TYR A 110 2.29 3.39 1.91
N ALA A 111 1.19 3.06 1.21
CA ALA A 111 1.23 2.49 -0.15
C ALA A 111 2.03 3.37 -1.12
N LEU A 112 1.83 4.69 -1.09
CA LEU A 112 2.47 5.62 -2.01
C LEU A 112 4.00 5.60 -1.96
N LYS A 113 4.59 5.26 -0.82
CA LYS A 113 6.04 5.07 -0.67
C LYS A 113 6.58 4.02 -1.65
N TYR A 114 5.87 2.90 -1.78
CA TYR A 114 6.29 1.77 -2.62
C TYR A 114 5.76 1.90 -4.05
N VAL A 115 4.52 2.33 -4.21
CA VAL A 115 3.85 2.50 -5.51
C VAL A 115 4.62 3.48 -6.41
N ASN A 116 5.16 4.58 -5.83
CA ASN A 116 5.97 5.54 -6.56
C ASN A 116 7.46 5.18 -6.63
N SER A 117 7.86 4.00 -6.16
CA SER A 117 9.25 3.53 -6.23
C SER A 117 9.51 2.66 -7.45
N ASP A 118 10.80 2.45 -7.74
CA ASP A 118 11.23 1.50 -8.77
C ASP A 118 11.22 0.03 -8.29
N TYR A 119 10.82 -0.23 -7.06
CA TYR A 119 10.71 -1.58 -6.49
C TYR A 119 9.41 -2.29 -6.85
N THR A 120 8.42 -1.57 -7.39
CA THR A 120 7.15 -2.14 -7.82
C THR A 120 7.01 -2.08 -9.33
N LEU A 121 6.48 -3.15 -9.91
CA LEU A 121 6.24 -3.28 -11.34
C LEU A 121 4.82 -2.85 -11.70
N ASP A 122 4.59 -2.45 -12.95
CA ASP A 122 3.24 -2.36 -13.49
C ASP A 122 2.60 -3.77 -13.46
N VAL A 123 1.38 -3.88 -12.95
CA VAL A 123 0.70 -5.18 -12.87
C VAL A 123 0.49 -5.82 -14.24
N LYS A 124 0.48 -5.02 -15.31
CA LYS A 124 0.44 -5.52 -16.70
C LYS A 124 1.75 -6.18 -17.12
N ASP A 125 2.88 -5.71 -16.59
CA ASP A 125 4.19 -6.30 -16.86
C ASP A 125 4.32 -7.70 -16.24
N VAL A 126 3.53 -8.01 -15.20
CA VAL A 126 3.46 -9.35 -14.60
C VAL A 126 2.28 -10.18 -15.11
N GLY A 127 1.61 -9.72 -16.17
CA GLY A 127 0.64 -10.50 -16.92
C GLY A 127 -0.84 -10.28 -16.57
N LEU A 128 -1.18 -9.33 -15.67
CA LEU A 128 -2.59 -8.99 -15.44
C LEU A 128 -3.15 -8.16 -16.60
N THR A 129 -4.39 -8.44 -16.95
CA THR A 129 -5.12 -7.75 -18.02
C THR A 129 -6.17 -6.80 -17.45
N ASP A 130 -6.70 -5.91 -18.29
CA ASP A 130 -7.80 -5.03 -17.88
C ASP A 130 -9.06 -5.84 -17.48
N ASP A 131 -9.27 -7.03 -18.05
CA ASP A 131 -10.36 -7.92 -17.70
C ASP A 131 -10.21 -8.50 -16.28
N ASP A 132 -8.98 -8.82 -15.87
CA ASP A 132 -8.69 -9.27 -14.51
C ASP A 132 -8.94 -8.17 -13.46
N LEU A 133 -8.84 -6.92 -13.87
CA LEU A 133 -8.89 -5.74 -12.99
C LEU A 133 -10.25 -5.02 -13.02
N LYS A 134 -11.18 -5.40 -13.90
CA LYS A 134 -12.44 -4.66 -14.13
C LYS A 134 -13.32 -4.55 -12.90
N ASP A 135 -13.37 -5.61 -12.09
CA ASP A 135 -14.25 -5.71 -10.92
C ASP A 135 -13.61 -5.18 -9.62
N MET A 136 -12.36 -4.66 -9.69
CA MET A 136 -11.72 -4.00 -8.56
C MET A 136 -12.41 -2.66 -8.24
N TYR A 137 -12.59 -2.37 -6.95
CA TYR A 137 -13.07 -1.06 -6.52
C TYR A 137 -12.11 0.07 -6.95
N GLN A 138 -12.66 1.16 -7.48
CA GLN A 138 -11.86 2.26 -8.01
C GLN A 138 -10.88 2.83 -6.98
N TYR A 139 -11.32 3.05 -5.73
CA TYR A 139 -10.44 3.58 -4.69
C TYR A 139 -9.20 2.72 -4.41
N THR A 140 -9.29 1.40 -4.61
CA THR A 140 -8.13 0.50 -4.44
C THR A 140 -7.16 0.61 -5.61
N LYS A 141 -7.66 0.92 -6.81
CA LYS A 141 -6.83 1.23 -7.97
C LYS A 141 -6.14 2.58 -7.81
N ASP A 142 -6.86 3.58 -7.30
CA ASP A 142 -6.33 4.94 -7.11
C ASP A 142 -5.13 4.94 -6.14
N ILE A 143 -5.25 4.25 -5.00
CA ILE A 143 -4.14 4.11 -4.01
C ILE A 143 -2.94 3.35 -4.61
N ALA A 144 -3.19 2.40 -5.50
CA ALA A 144 -2.17 1.53 -6.09
C ALA A 144 -1.59 2.07 -7.41
N THR A 145 -2.04 3.25 -7.87
CA THR A 145 -1.59 3.88 -9.11
C THR A 145 -0.48 4.89 -8.82
N ASP A 146 0.63 4.78 -9.53
CA ASP A 146 1.76 5.71 -9.39
C ASP A 146 1.47 7.09 -10.03
N SER A 147 2.36 8.04 -9.78
CA SER A 147 2.27 9.40 -10.34
C SER A 147 2.34 9.46 -11.88
N LYS A 148 2.66 8.34 -12.55
CA LYS A 148 2.71 8.20 -14.01
C LYS A 148 1.47 7.48 -14.57
N GLY A 149 0.50 7.15 -13.72
CA GLY A 149 -0.74 6.46 -14.10
C GLY A 149 -0.61 4.94 -14.26
N LYS A 150 0.47 4.32 -13.75
CA LYS A 150 0.66 2.88 -13.79
C LYS A 150 0.12 2.22 -12.53
N LEU A 151 -0.68 1.18 -12.67
CA LEU A 151 -1.16 0.37 -11.55
C LEU A 151 -0.04 -0.57 -11.08
N LYS A 152 0.40 -0.42 -9.85
CA LYS A 152 1.58 -1.09 -9.27
C LYS A 152 1.25 -2.18 -8.26
N ALA A 153 0.00 -2.27 -7.84
CA ALA A 153 -0.47 -3.29 -6.92
C ALA A 153 -1.94 -3.62 -7.14
N THR A 154 -2.37 -4.76 -6.60
CA THR A 154 -3.78 -5.13 -6.51
C THR A 154 -4.16 -5.32 -5.05
N THR A 155 -5.45 -5.24 -4.74
CA THR A 155 -5.94 -5.50 -3.39
C THR A 155 -6.52 -6.90 -3.26
N TRP A 156 -6.35 -7.50 -2.09
CA TRP A 156 -7.01 -8.75 -1.71
C TRP A 156 -8.08 -8.52 -0.64
N GLN A 157 -8.21 -7.28 -0.14
CA GLN A 157 -9.23 -6.86 0.83
C GLN A 157 -9.87 -5.54 0.40
N ALA A 158 -11.17 -5.42 0.67
CA ALA A 158 -11.87 -4.15 0.74
C ALA A 158 -12.23 -3.90 2.20
N THR A 159 -11.71 -2.81 2.79
CA THR A 159 -11.90 -2.47 4.20
C THR A 159 -12.62 -1.13 4.33
N PRO A 160 -13.93 -1.06 4.01
CA PRO A 160 -14.69 0.17 4.16
C PRO A 160 -14.81 0.56 5.62
N GLY A 161 -14.69 1.86 5.90
CA GLY A 161 -15.01 2.41 7.22
C GLY A 161 -16.52 2.39 7.45
N LEU A 162 -16.94 1.92 8.61
CA LEU A 162 -18.33 1.86 9.03
C LEU A 162 -18.48 2.41 10.45
N PHE A 163 -19.61 3.07 10.71
CA PHE A 163 -19.98 3.44 12.06
C PHE A 163 -20.81 2.30 12.67
N ALA A 164 -20.24 1.63 13.66
CA ALA A 164 -20.94 0.61 14.44
C ALA A 164 -21.50 1.22 15.72
N TYR A 165 -22.74 0.89 16.08
CA TYR A 165 -23.37 1.40 17.29
C TYR A 165 -23.99 0.31 18.15
N ARG A 166 -24.04 0.55 19.46
CA ARG A 166 -24.75 -0.33 20.40
C ARG A 166 -26.25 -0.03 20.34
N ARG A 167 -27.04 -1.03 19.90
CA ARG A 167 -28.50 -0.89 19.73
C ARG A 167 -29.21 -0.44 21.01
N SER A 168 -28.78 -0.93 22.18
CA SER A 168 -29.35 -0.53 23.45
C SER A 168 -29.13 0.95 23.78
N ILE A 169 -27.96 1.49 23.45
CA ILE A 169 -27.65 2.91 23.63
C ILE A 169 -28.43 3.77 22.63
N ALA A 170 -28.49 3.36 21.36
CA ALA A 170 -29.30 4.04 20.36
C ALA A 170 -30.77 4.14 20.78
N LYS A 171 -31.33 3.03 21.29
CA LYS A 171 -32.70 3.01 21.80
C LYS A 171 -32.92 3.95 22.97
N ASP A 172 -31.97 4.02 23.89
CA ASP A 172 -32.07 4.94 25.04
C ASP A 172 -31.89 6.40 24.64
N VAL A 173 -30.93 6.73 23.75
CA VAL A 173 -30.60 8.10 23.35
C VAL A 173 -31.57 8.64 22.30
N LEU A 174 -31.88 7.83 21.28
CA LEU A 174 -32.67 8.23 20.09
C LEU A 174 -34.12 7.74 20.13
N GLY A 175 -34.49 6.88 21.08
CA GLY A 175 -35.79 6.21 21.13
C GLY A 175 -35.96 5.10 20.10
N THR A 176 -34.93 4.78 19.34
CA THR A 176 -34.95 3.77 18.27
C THR A 176 -33.61 3.04 18.16
N ASP A 177 -33.67 1.79 17.74
CA ASP A 177 -32.49 0.97 17.38
C ASP A 177 -32.54 0.50 15.93
N ASP A 178 -33.43 1.09 15.14
CA ASP A 178 -33.58 0.86 13.71
C ASP A 178 -32.40 1.47 12.96
N PRO A 179 -31.67 0.69 12.13
CA PRO A 179 -30.45 1.18 11.45
C PRO A 179 -30.70 2.37 10.55
N ASP A 180 -31.82 2.42 9.82
CA ASP A 180 -32.11 3.50 8.86
C ASP A 180 -32.37 4.81 9.61
N LYS A 181 -33.10 4.75 10.73
CA LYS A 181 -33.37 5.92 11.59
C LYS A 181 -32.10 6.40 12.30
N VAL A 182 -31.25 5.49 12.73
CA VAL A 182 -29.94 5.83 13.33
C VAL A 182 -29.04 6.47 12.27
N GLN A 183 -29.01 5.92 11.05
CA GLN A 183 -28.26 6.51 9.93
C GLN A 183 -28.77 7.93 9.61
N GLU A 184 -30.07 8.16 9.60
CA GLU A 184 -30.63 9.48 9.37
C GLU A 184 -30.24 10.46 10.48
N ALA A 185 -30.29 10.03 11.74
CA ALA A 185 -29.93 10.83 12.91
C ALA A 185 -28.43 11.22 12.92
N LEU A 186 -27.57 10.45 12.22
CA LEU A 186 -26.11 10.65 12.17
C LEU A 186 -25.64 11.10 10.77
N SER A 187 -26.54 11.49 9.87
CA SER A 187 -26.25 11.71 8.45
C SER A 187 -25.39 12.94 8.13
N THR A 188 -25.20 13.85 9.08
CA THR A 188 -24.30 15.01 8.98
C THR A 188 -23.56 15.23 10.30
N TRP A 189 -22.45 15.95 10.27
CA TRP A 189 -21.70 16.26 11.48
C TRP A 189 -22.51 17.08 12.48
N ASP A 190 -23.35 18.02 12.04
CA ASP A 190 -24.24 18.79 12.92
C ASP A 190 -25.27 17.89 13.63
N LYS A 191 -25.79 16.88 12.94
CA LYS A 191 -26.70 15.91 13.56
C LYS A 191 -25.93 14.98 14.50
N PHE A 192 -24.74 14.54 14.09
CA PHE A 192 -23.87 13.73 14.93
C PHE A 192 -23.53 14.46 16.25
N ASP A 193 -23.15 15.73 16.18
CA ASP A 193 -22.85 16.57 17.35
C ASP A 193 -24.05 16.66 18.30
N LYS A 194 -25.26 16.86 17.77
CA LYS A 194 -26.48 16.89 18.58
C LYS A 194 -26.77 15.56 19.28
N VAL A 195 -26.55 14.45 18.60
CA VAL A 195 -26.70 13.11 19.20
C VAL A 195 -25.60 12.89 20.23
N ALA A 196 -24.37 13.38 20.00
CA ALA A 196 -23.29 13.32 20.98
C ALA A 196 -23.63 14.07 22.28
N GLU A 197 -24.24 15.27 22.20
CA GLU A 197 -24.72 16.02 23.36
C GLU A 197 -25.80 15.24 24.13
N GLN A 198 -26.76 14.63 23.42
CA GLN A 198 -27.81 13.80 24.05
C GLN A 198 -27.23 12.57 24.72
N ALA A 199 -26.26 11.91 24.09
CA ALA A 199 -25.56 10.76 24.63
C ALA A 199 -24.76 11.13 25.89
N ALA A 200 -24.02 12.24 25.83
CA ALA A 200 -23.24 12.76 26.96
C ALA A 200 -24.12 13.09 28.16
N ALA A 201 -25.31 13.70 27.95
CA ALA A 201 -26.27 13.98 29.00
C ALA A 201 -26.77 12.72 29.73
N LYS A 202 -26.67 11.55 29.09
CA LYS A 202 -27.00 10.24 29.66
C LYS A 202 -25.76 9.43 30.09
N GLY A 203 -24.56 10.02 30.05
CA GLY A 203 -23.32 9.40 30.48
C GLY A 203 -22.69 8.47 29.44
N TYR A 204 -23.14 8.53 28.19
CA TYR A 204 -22.55 7.73 27.11
C TYR A 204 -21.49 8.52 26.31
N LYS A 205 -20.56 7.81 25.70
CA LYS A 205 -19.58 8.34 24.76
C LYS A 205 -19.95 7.92 23.35
N MET A 206 -19.81 8.84 22.37
CA MET A 206 -20.07 8.56 20.96
C MET A 206 -18.91 7.81 20.29
N LEU A 207 -17.68 8.11 20.69
CA LEU A 207 -16.46 7.55 20.14
C LEU A 207 -15.58 7.05 21.29
N SER A 208 -14.72 6.06 21.04
CA SER A 208 -13.76 5.55 22.02
C SER A 208 -12.56 6.47 22.20
N GLY A 209 -12.20 7.22 21.15
CA GLY A 209 -11.10 8.17 21.14
C GLY A 209 -11.27 9.26 20.09
N TYR A 210 -10.40 10.25 20.13
CA TYR A 210 -10.43 11.39 19.20
C TYR A 210 -10.07 10.97 17.75
N ASP A 211 -9.35 9.90 17.59
CA ASP A 211 -8.88 9.39 16.31
C ASP A 211 -9.92 8.55 15.56
N ASP A 212 -10.98 8.07 16.23
CA ASP A 212 -12.03 7.26 15.61
C ASP A 212 -12.73 7.95 14.43
N SER A 213 -12.85 9.27 14.47
CA SER A 213 -13.42 10.05 13.37
C SER A 213 -12.40 10.52 12.32
N TYR A 214 -11.10 10.39 12.59
CA TYR A 214 -10.04 10.96 11.76
C TYR A 214 -10.13 10.51 10.29
N ARG A 215 -10.37 9.21 10.04
CA ARG A 215 -10.42 8.66 8.68
C ARG A 215 -11.55 9.25 7.83
N VAL A 216 -12.66 9.63 8.44
CA VAL A 216 -13.77 10.26 7.71
C VAL A 216 -13.35 11.62 7.15
N PHE A 217 -12.53 12.36 7.87
CA PHE A 217 -12.01 13.65 7.41
C PHE A 217 -10.80 13.48 6.49
N SER A 218 -9.83 12.65 6.86
CA SER A 218 -8.59 12.49 6.12
C SER A 218 -8.76 11.82 4.75
N ASN A 219 -9.77 10.98 4.57
CA ASN A 219 -10.08 10.39 3.27
C ASN A 219 -10.85 11.33 2.33
N ASN A 220 -11.26 12.50 2.82
CA ASN A 220 -11.99 13.51 2.04
C ASN A 220 -11.18 14.82 1.86
N VAL A 221 -9.87 14.77 1.99
CA VAL A 221 -8.99 15.92 1.72
C VAL A 221 -8.92 16.21 0.23
N SER A 222 -8.78 17.49 -0.12
CA SER A 222 -8.65 17.97 -1.50
C SER A 222 -7.19 18.15 -1.94
N ALA A 223 -6.25 18.13 -0.98
CA ALA A 223 -4.84 18.36 -1.23
C ALA A 223 -3.97 17.37 -0.44
N PRO A 224 -2.81 16.97 -0.99
CA PRO A 224 -1.85 16.17 -0.25
C PRO A 224 -1.18 16.99 0.85
N TRP A 225 -0.65 16.33 1.88
CA TRP A 225 0.10 16.96 2.97
C TRP A 225 1.33 17.76 2.52
N VAL A 226 1.89 17.41 1.36
CA VAL A 226 3.02 18.11 0.76
C VAL A 226 2.66 18.42 -0.70
N ASP A 227 2.73 19.71 -1.07
CA ASP A 227 2.45 20.16 -2.43
C ASP A 227 3.63 19.91 -3.39
N SER A 228 3.44 20.23 -4.66
CA SER A 228 4.48 20.11 -5.70
C SER A 228 5.72 21.01 -5.48
N ASN A 229 5.64 21.96 -4.54
CA ASN A 229 6.73 22.86 -4.16
C ASN A 229 7.41 22.41 -2.85
N ASN A 230 7.14 21.20 -2.38
CA ASN A 230 7.62 20.64 -1.11
C ASN A 230 7.19 21.46 0.12
N LYS A 231 6.02 22.11 0.07
CA LYS A 231 5.45 22.82 1.21
C LYS A 231 4.38 21.99 1.88
N ILE A 232 4.33 22.05 3.21
CA ILE A 232 3.27 21.42 4.00
C ILE A 232 1.96 22.17 3.74
N VAL A 233 0.92 21.42 3.40
CA VAL A 233 -0.45 21.89 3.22
C VAL A 233 -1.33 21.22 4.28
N ILE A 234 -2.06 22.02 5.02
CA ILE A 234 -3.06 21.52 5.97
C ILE A 234 -4.43 21.77 5.33
N ASP A 235 -5.08 20.69 4.91
CA ASP A 235 -6.40 20.75 4.28
C ASP A 235 -7.47 21.21 5.28
N ASP A 236 -8.47 21.95 4.81
CA ASP A 236 -9.57 22.45 5.64
C ASP A 236 -10.36 21.31 6.32
N ASN A 237 -10.46 20.13 5.71
CA ASN A 237 -11.11 18.99 6.35
C ASN A 237 -10.31 18.46 7.55
N ILE A 238 -8.99 18.52 7.51
CA ILE A 238 -8.17 18.21 8.70
C ILE A 238 -8.41 19.22 9.82
N MET A 239 -8.53 20.52 9.48
CA MET A 239 -8.85 21.54 10.50
C MET A 239 -10.25 21.35 11.07
N LYS A 240 -11.25 20.96 10.27
CA LYS A 240 -12.60 20.61 10.77
C LYS A 240 -12.55 19.45 11.77
N TRP A 241 -11.75 18.43 11.52
CA TRP A 241 -11.53 17.34 12.49
C TRP A 241 -10.89 17.86 13.79
N VAL A 242 -9.88 18.71 13.70
CA VAL A 242 -9.24 19.34 14.87
C VAL A 242 -10.26 20.14 15.69
N ASP A 243 -11.09 20.93 15.02
CA ASP A 243 -12.10 21.76 15.69
C ASP A 243 -13.22 20.92 16.31
N GLN A 244 -13.63 19.83 15.67
CA GLN A 244 -14.60 18.89 16.23
C GLN A 244 -14.03 18.19 17.46
N THR A 245 -12.82 17.67 17.39
CA THR A 245 -12.22 16.96 18.54
C THR A 245 -12.04 17.84 19.75
N LYS A 246 -11.70 19.14 19.58
CA LYS A 246 -11.64 20.10 20.68
C LYS A 246 -12.95 20.31 21.44
N LYS A 247 -14.10 20.06 20.80
CA LYS A 247 -15.39 20.16 21.47
C LYS A 247 -15.68 18.98 22.40
N TYR A 248 -15.03 17.85 22.19
CA TYR A 248 -15.30 16.59 22.90
C TYR A 248 -14.24 16.24 23.95
N THR A 249 -13.15 17.00 24.03
CA THR A 249 -12.11 16.90 25.05
C THR A 249 -12.32 17.91 26.15
#